data_c85e2877bcb82d84ffdb388915dc3302
#
_entry.id   c85e2877bcb82d84ffdb388915dc3302
#
_cell.length_a   1.000
_cell.length_b   1.000
_cell.length_c   1.000
_cell.angle_alpha   90.00
_cell.angle_beta   90.00
_cell.angle_gamma   90.00
#
_symmetry.space_group_name_H-M   'P 1'
#
loop_
_entity.id
_entity.type
_entity.pdbx_description
1 polymer ?
#
loop_
_entity_poly.entity_id
_entity_poly.type
_entity_poly.pdbx_seq_one_letter_code
_entity_poly.pdbx_strand_id
1 'polypeptide(L)' 'MSEPVKGPASYFPSIIKKYGQPIEHWFEQLEAVKDEKHMVQVKFLQDNHGMGQGHANAIVHVFRSRS' A
#
# COMPACT_ATOMS: atom_id res chain seq x y z
N MET A 1 -21.00 -16.45 -0.35
CA MET A 1 -20.39 -16.07 -0.75
C MET A 1 -19.74 -15.09 -0.43
N SER A 2 -19.04 -14.97 -0.39
CA SER A 2 -18.41 -13.91 -0.06
C SER A 2 -18.67 -12.86 -0.91
N GLU A 3 -18.79 -11.77 -0.43
CA GLU A 3 -18.99 -10.72 -1.20
C GLU A 3 -17.71 -10.28 -1.79
N PRO A 4 -17.72 -9.61 -2.85
CA PRO A 4 -16.52 -9.10 -3.41
C PRO A 4 -15.94 -8.05 -2.52
N VAL A 5 -14.69 -8.10 -2.34
CA VAL A 5 -14.02 -7.13 -1.55
C VAL A 5 -13.83 -5.88 -2.34
N LYS A 6 -14.35 -4.80 -1.85
CA LYS A 6 -14.21 -3.55 -2.53
C LYS A 6 -13.19 -2.64 -1.90
N GLY A 7 -12.58 -3.06 -0.84
CA GLY A 7 -11.64 -2.21 -0.14
C GLY A 7 -10.25 -2.25 -0.74
N PRO A 8 -9.30 -1.53 -0.16
CA PRO A 8 -7.93 -1.46 -0.67
C PRO A 8 -7.25 -2.82 -0.73
N ALA A 9 -7.61 -3.72 0.15
CA ALA A 9 -6.99 -5.04 0.16
C ALA A 9 -7.27 -5.83 -1.10
N SER A 10 -8.29 -5.45 -1.86
CA SER A 10 -8.60 -6.16 -3.10
C SER A 10 -7.50 -5.99 -4.15
N TYR A 11 -6.64 -5.01 -3.99
CA TYR A 11 -5.53 -4.80 -4.90
C TYR A 11 -4.29 -5.63 -4.56
N PHE A 12 -4.26 -6.23 -3.38
CA PHE A 12 -3.04 -6.88 -2.89
C PHE A 12 -2.52 -7.99 -3.81
N PRO A 13 -3.34 -8.88 -4.33
CA PRO A 13 -2.80 -9.90 -5.21
C PRO A 13 -2.13 -9.32 -6.45
N SER A 14 -2.70 -8.26 -6.99
CA SER A 14 -2.12 -7.59 -8.16
C SER A 14 -0.82 -6.90 -7.81
N ILE A 15 -0.75 -6.31 -6.64
CA ILE A 15 0.45 -5.62 -6.19
C ILE A 15 1.59 -6.61 -6.00
N ILE A 16 1.31 -7.72 -5.35
CA ILE A 16 2.31 -8.75 -5.13
C ILE A 16 2.83 -9.27 -6.47
N LYS A 17 1.94 -9.51 -7.38
CA LYS A 17 2.32 -10.03 -8.68
C LYS A 17 3.12 -9.02 -9.48
N LYS A 18 2.71 -7.76 -9.46
CA LYS A 18 3.35 -6.74 -10.26
C LYS A 18 4.73 -6.36 -9.73
N TYR A 19 4.86 -6.25 -8.43
CA TYR A 19 6.10 -5.75 -7.84
C TYR A 19 6.98 -6.85 -7.25
N GLY A 20 6.45 -8.08 -7.14
CA GLY A 20 7.24 -9.22 -6.69
C GLY A 20 7.57 -9.21 -5.21
N GLN A 21 6.84 -8.44 -4.41
CA GLN A 21 7.11 -8.34 -2.99
C GLN A 21 5.83 -8.54 -2.19
N PRO A 22 5.90 -9.15 -1.01
CA PRO A 22 4.73 -9.28 -0.17
C PRO A 22 4.28 -7.92 0.36
N ILE A 23 3.04 -7.85 0.79
CA ILE A 23 2.51 -6.59 1.30
C ILE A 23 3.28 -6.11 2.52
N GLU A 24 3.73 -7.03 3.36
CA GLU A 24 4.49 -6.67 4.56
C GLU A 24 5.75 -5.89 4.21
N HIS A 25 6.33 -6.18 3.05
CA HIS A 25 7.51 -5.45 2.60
C HIS A 25 7.21 -3.95 2.50
N TRP A 26 6.03 -3.62 1.95
CA TRP A 26 5.64 -2.22 1.78
C TRP A 26 5.32 -1.58 3.12
N PHE A 27 4.75 -2.35 4.04
CA PHE A 27 4.48 -1.83 5.38
C PHE A 27 5.79 -1.49 6.10
N GLU A 28 6.82 -2.31 5.91
CA GLU A 28 8.12 -2.02 6.49
C GLU A 28 8.70 -0.73 5.92
N GLN A 29 8.52 -0.52 4.62
CA GLN A 29 8.99 0.71 4.02
C GLN A 29 8.26 1.92 4.59
N LEU A 30 6.98 1.78 4.85
CA LEU A 30 6.18 2.88 5.37
C LEU A 30 6.48 3.21 6.83
N GLU A 31 7.12 2.30 7.56
CA GLU A 31 7.50 2.59 8.94
C GLU A 31 8.38 3.84 9.04
N ALA A 32 9.19 4.09 8.03
CA ALA A 32 10.06 5.26 8.03
C ALA A 32 9.27 6.56 7.97
N VAL A 33 8.04 6.50 7.47
CA VAL A 33 7.19 7.68 7.31
C VAL A 33 5.85 7.50 8.01
N LYS A 34 5.81 6.65 9.03
CA LYS A 34 4.53 6.30 9.66
C LYS A 34 3.83 7.48 10.30
N ASP A 35 4.57 8.48 10.71
CA ASP A 35 4.01 9.67 11.34
C ASP A 35 3.67 10.77 10.35
N GLU A 36 3.93 10.54 9.08
CA GLU A 36 3.65 11.54 8.06
C GLU A 36 2.22 11.46 7.61
N LYS A 37 1.79 12.45 6.85
CA LYS A 37 0.44 12.46 6.34
C LYS A 37 0.26 11.41 5.26
N HIS A 38 -1.00 11.06 5.02
CA HIS A 38 -1.35 10.06 4.03
C HIS A 38 -0.69 10.34 2.67
N MET A 39 -0.78 11.57 2.20
CA MET A 39 -0.23 11.90 0.89
C MET A 39 1.28 11.77 0.86
N VAL A 40 1.95 12.06 1.94
CA VAL A 40 3.39 11.91 2.03
C VAL A 40 3.76 10.43 1.91
N GLN A 41 3.00 9.58 2.56
CA GLN A 41 3.23 8.14 2.51
C GLN A 41 3.00 7.58 1.11
N VAL A 42 1.93 8.03 0.45
CA VAL A 42 1.65 7.61 -0.91
C VAL A 42 2.81 8.03 -1.83
N LYS A 43 3.24 9.28 -1.69
CA LYS A 43 4.31 9.79 -2.52
C LYS A 43 5.62 9.08 -2.27
N PHE A 44 5.86 8.68 -1.03
CA PHE A 44 7.05 7.93 -0.67
C PHE A 44 7.11 6.63 -1.48
N LEU A 45 6.00 5.91 -1.56
CA LEU A 45 5.95 4.67 -2.33
C LEU A 45 6.11 4.95 -3.83
N GLN A 46 5.51 6.02 -4.31
CA GLN A 46 5.63 6.36 -5.71
C GLN A 46 7.06 6.74 -6.09
N ASP A 47 7.69 7.56 -5.26
CA ASP A 47 9.01 8.10 -5.58
C ASP A 47 10.12 7.08 -5.38
N ASN A 48 10.00 6.24 -4.38
CA ASN A 48 11.07 5.31 -4.03
C ASN A 48 10.91 3.93 -4.66
N HIS A 49 9.70 3.59 -5.05
CA HIS A 49 9.43 2.24 -5.55
C HIS A 49 8.73 2.24 -6.91
N GLY A 50 8.49 3.40 -7.48
CA GLY A 50 7.87 3.48 -8.79
C GLY A 50 6.45 2.94 -8.82
N MET A 51 5.78 2.95 -7.68
CA MET A 51 4.46 2.37 -7.55
C MET A 51 3.41 3.32 -8.11
N GLY A 52 2.38 2.77 -8.74
CA GLY A 52 1.28 3.59 -9.23
C GLY A 52 0.49 4.18 -8.08
N GLN A 53 -0.17 5.29 -8.35
CA GLN A 53 -0.91 5.99 -7.31
C GLN A 53 -1.99 5.11 -6.68
N GLY A 54 -2.73 4.36 -7.48
CA GLY A 54 -3.78 3.51 -6.95
C GLY A 54 -3.25 2.43 -6.02
N HIS A 55 -2.15 1.80 -6.42
CA HIS A 55 -1.54 0.76 -5.61
C HIS A 55 -0.95 1.34 -4.33
N ALA A 56 -0.25 2.46 -4.44
CA ALA A 56 0.34 3.09 -3.27
C ALA A 56 -0.74 3.54 -2.29
N ASN A 57 -1.81 4.12 -2.81
CA ASN A 57 -2.91 4.58 -1.98
C ASN A 57 -3.56 3.41 -1.25
N ALA A 58 -3.74 2.27 -1.91
CA ALA A 58 -4.34 1.10 -1.27
C ALA A 58 -3.46 0.60 -0.13
N ILE A 59 -2.16 0.53 -0.34
CA ILE A 59 -1.24 0.06 0.69
C ILE A 59 -1.23 1.01 1.88
N VAL A 60 -1.16 2.30 1.62
CA VAL A 60 -1.12 3.30 2.70
C VAL A 60 -2.42 3.27 3.50
N HIS A 61 -3.54 3.13 2.82
CA HIS A 61 -4.82 3.09 3.49
C HIS A 61 -4.89 1.93 4.49
N VAL A 62 -4.47 0.75 4.08
CA VAL A 62 -4.47 -0.41 4.95
C VAL A 62 -3.41 -0.26 6.06
N PHE A 63 -2.26 0.27 5.72
CA PHE A 63 -1.20 0.50 6.71
C PHE A 63 -1.69 1.41 7.82
N ARG A 64 -2.35 2.49 7.46
CA ARG A 64 -2.86 3.43 8.46
C ARG A 64 -4.02 2.86 9.26
N SER A 65 -4.82 1.98 8.67
CA SER A 65 -5.90 1.34 9.38
C SER A 65 -5.43 0.37 10.43
N ARG A 66 -4.27 -0.20 10.24
CA ARG A 66 -3.71 -1.18 11.16
C ARG A 66 -3.14 -0.56 12.42
N SER A 67 -2.74 0.68 12.33
CA SER A 67 -2.01 1.28 13.44
C SER A 67 -2.89 1.88 14.52
#